data_ec4b9b4f5066be12e0f8256cf8a28a27
#
_entry.id   ec4b9b4f5066be12e0f8256cf8a28a27
#
_cell.length_a   1.000
_cell.length_b   1.000
_cell.length_c   1.000
_cell.angle_alpha   90.00
_cell.angle_beta   90.00
_cell.angle_gamma   90.00
#
_symmetry.space_group_name_H-M   'P 1'
#
loop_
_entity.id
_entity.type
_entity.pdbx_description
1 polymer ?
#
loop_
_entity_poly.entity_id
_entity_poly.type
_entity_poly.pdbx_seq_one_letter_code
_entity_poly.pdbx_strand_id
1 'polypeptide(L)'
;PEVIIADEPTTALDVSIQAQILALLRGLARQRGTAIMLVTHDMGVIAEIADRVGVMYAGRLVEIGPVAAVLHSAHHPYTAGLMGLIPSLSRRVERLPQISGNMPRPGEWPGGCSFHPRCPKAGPRCTIEVPAPVAVSDSMVACHLFSGGTSVVSGDLPTKEAISTRETAS
;
A
#
# COMPACT_ATOMS: atom_id res chain seq x y z
N PRO A 1 14.39 20.48 -1.71
CA PRO A 1 13.40 19.93 -2.65
C PRO A 1 12.02 19.88 -2.00
N GLU A 2 10.97 19.97 -2.80
CA GLU A 2 9.59 19.79 -2.33
C GLU A 2 9.23 18.31 -2.13
N VAL A 3 9.87 17.42 -2.91
CA VAL A 3 9.67 15.97 -2.85
C VAL A 3 11.00 15.25 -2.88
N ILE A 4 11.14 14.22 -2.05
CA ILE A 4 12.24 13.25 -2.07
C ILE A 4 11.67 11.89 -2.40
N ILE A 5 12.23 11.21 -3.41
CA ILE A 5 11.93 9.81 -3.70
C ILE A 5 13.10 8.96 -3.19
N ALA A 6 12.83 8.07 -2.25
CA ALA A 6 13.78 7.16 -1.66
C ALA A 6 13.39 5.72 -2.01
N ASP A 7 14.20 5.10 -2.88
CA ASP A 7 13.98 3.73 -3.34
C ASP A 7 14.88 2.79 -2.54
N GLU A 8 14.25 1.94 -1.73
CA GLU A 8 14.90 0.98 -0.84
C GLU A 8 16.06 1.56 0.02
N PRO A 9 15.89 2.74 0.66
CA PRO A 9 17.02 3.47 1.25
C PRO A 9 17.64 2.77 2.47
N THR A 10 17.01 1.72 2.99
CA THR A 10 17.48 0.97 4.16
C THR A 10 17.89 -0.47 3.81
N THR A 11 17.84 -0.86 2.55
CA THR A 11 18.22 -2.21 2.12
C THR A 11 19.70 -2.47 2.39
N ALA A 12 20.00 -3.64 2.94
CA ALA A 12 21.35 -4.08 3.36
C ALA A 12 22.02 -3.25 4.45
N LEU A 13 21.29 -2.40 5.16
CA LEU A 13 21.79 -1.68 6.34
C LEU A 13 21.47 -2.45 7.62
N ASP A 14 22.32 -2.28 8.62
CA ASP A 14 21.99 -2.75 9.97
C ASP A 14 20.86 -1.90 10.60
N VAL A 15 20.19 -2.46 11.61
CA VAL A 15 19.01 -1.85 12.26
C VAL A 15 19.32 -0.45 12.83
N SER A 16 20.55 -0.23 13.30
CA SER A 16 20.92 1.06 13.89
C SER A 16 21.04 2.15 12.81
N ILE A 17 21.66 1.84 11.70
CA ILE A 17 21.80 2.76 10.56
C ILE A 17 20.44 2.97 9.89
N GLN A 18 19.64 1.91 9.73
CA GLN A 18 18.25 2.03 9.26
C GLN A 18 17.47 3.05 10.08
N ALA A 19 17.47 2.93 11.43
CA ALA A 19 16.79 3.86 12.31
C ALA A 19 17.26 5.31 12.14
N GLN A 20 18.58 5.54 11.95
CA GLN A 20 19.13 6.86 11.72
C GLN A 20 18.65 7.48 10.40
N ILE A 21 18.63 6.70 9.32
CA ILE A 21 18.13 7.16 8.00
C ILE A 21 16.64 7.52 8.08
N LEU A 22 15.84 6.67 8.73
CA LEU A 22 14.41 6.94 8.89
C LEU A 22 14.16 8.19 9.75
N ALA A 23 14.95 8.40 10.82
CA ALA A 23 14.87 9.60 11.64
C ALA A 23 15.25 10.87 10.84
N LEU A 24 16.27 10.79 9.99
CA LEU A 24 16.67 11.88 9.11
C LEU A 24 15.54 12.24 8.12
N LEU A 25 14.97 11.26 7.42
CA LEU A 25 13.87 11.46 6.49
C LEU A 25 12.67 12.10 7.19
N ARG A 26 12.28 11.58 8.36
CA ARG A 26 11.20 12.15 9.18
C ARG A 26 11.51 13.59 9.60
N GLY A 27 12.76 13.89 9.95
CA GLY A 27 13.23 15.23 10.27
C GLY A 27 13.07 16.20 9.10
N LEU A 28 13.45 15.79 7.90
CA LEU A 28 13.29 16.60 6.68
C LEU A 28 11.82 16.87 6.37
N ALA A 29 10.95 15.85 6.49
CA ALA A 29 9.51 16.01 6.28
C ALA A 29 8.92 17.06 7.24
N ARG A 30 9.22 16.94 8.55
CA ARG A 30 8.66 17.83 9.58
C ARG A 30 9.23 19.24 9.56
N GLN A 31 10.54 19.39 9.40
CA GLN A 31 11.21 20.70 9.53
C GLN A 31 11.11 21.54 8.27
N ARG A 32 11.07 20.91 7.10
CA ARG A 32 11.10 21.58 5.80
C ARG A 32 9.81 21.45 5.00
N GLY A 33 8.83 20.69 5.50
CA GLY A 33 7.60 20.40 4.75
C GLY A 33 7.85 19.60 3.46
N THR A 34 9.00 18.91 3.37
CA THR A 34 9.35 18.08 2.22
C THR A 34 8.49 16.83 2.20
N ALA A 35 7.78 16.56 1.11
CA ALA A 35 7.08 15.30 0.92
C ALA A 35 8.09 14.18 0.65
N ILE A 36 7.90 13.01 1.29
CA ILE A 36 8.76 11.86 1.09
C ILE A 36 7.96 10.72 0.50
N MET A 37 8.39 10.24 -0.66
CA MET A 37 7.91 9.02 -1.27
C MET A 37 8.94 7.91 -1.01
N LEU A 38 8.58 7.00 -0.11
CA LEU A 38 9.44 5.87 0.24
C LEU A 38 8.97 4.62 -0.52
N VAL A 39 9.86 3.98 -1.27
CA VAL A 39 9.64 2.67 -1.88
C VAL A 39 10.37 1.63 -1.04
N THR A 40 9.65 0.68 -0.51
CA THR A 40 10.21 -0.39 0.34
C THR A 40 9.28 -1.60 0.39
N HIS A 41 9.83 -2.75 0.68
CA HIS A 41 9.08 -3.98 0.98
C HIS A 41 9.00 -4.25 2.50
N ASP A 42 9.60 -3.41 3.33
CA ASP A 42 9.59 -3.55 4.79
C ASP A 42 8.35 -2.87 5.39
N MET A 43 7.38 -3.70 5.79
CA MET A 43 6.14 -3.25 6.40
C MET A 43 6.36 -2.61 7.77
N GLY A 44 7.42 -2.97 8.49
CA GLY A 44 7.80 -2.33 9.76
C GLY A 44 8.19 -0.87 9.55
N VAL A 45 8.99 -0.61 8.53
CA VAL A 45 9.36 0.75 8.12
C VAL A 45 8.13 1.57 7.73
N ILE A 46 7.23 0.99 6.92
CA ILE A 46 5.99 1.66 6.51
C ILE A 46 5.14 2.01 7.73
N ALA A 47 4.93 1.05 8.64
CA ALA A 47 4.13 1.27 9.84
C ALA A 47 4.71 2.36 10.75
N GLU A 48 6.04 2.52 10.75
CA GLU A 48 6.73 3.47 11.61
C GLU A 48 6.67 4.92 11.11
N ILE A 49 6.83 5.15 9.79
CA ILE A 49 7.07 6.52 9.29
C ILE A 49 6.05 7.04 8.29
N ALA A 50 5.24 6.17 7.68
CA ALA A 50 4.35 6.58 6.60
C ALA A 50 3.00 7.07 7.14
N ASP A 51 2.48 8.16 6.55
CA ASP A 51 1.10 8.61 6.78
C ASP A 51 0.12 7.82 5.91
N ARG A 52 0.54 7.54 4.68
CA ARG A 52 -0.22 6.80 3.67
C ARG A 52 0.63 5.73 3.02
N VAL A 53 0.00 4.65 2.59
CA VAL A 53 0.68 3.57 1.87
C VAL A 53 -0.07 3.22 0.59
N GLY A 54 0.68 3.06 -0.50
CA GLY A 54 0.20 2.53 -1.75
C GLY A 54 0.78 1.13 -1.99
N VAL A 55 -0.08 0.15 -2.16
CA VAL A 55 0.31 -1.23 -2.46
C VAL A 55 0.28 -1.46 -3.96
N MET A 56 1.40 -1.92 -4.51
CA MET A 56 1.55 -2.21 -5.93
C MET A 56 1.61 -3.70 -6.19
N TYR A 57 0.99 -4.15 -7.28
CA TYR A 57 1.09 -5.51 -7.80
C TYR A 57 1.24 -5.48 -9.32
N ALA A 58 2.26 -6.13 -9.84
CA ALA A 58 2.50 -6.24 -11.28
C ALA A 58 2.41 -4.88 -12.01
N GLY A 59 3.08 -3.84 -11.48
CA GLY A 59 3.13 -2.50 -12.04
C GLY A 59 1.85 -1.66 -11.86
N ARG A 60 0.85 -2.15 -11.11
CA ARG A 60 -0.43 -1.44 -10.88
C ARG A 60 -0.61 -1.15 -9.41
N LEU A 61 -1.12 0.04 -9.08
CA LEU A 61 -1.57 0.40 -7.74
C LEU A 61 -2.90 -0.33 -7.49
N VAL A 62 -2.92 -1.22 -6.49
CA VAL A 62 -4.09 -2.04 -6.18
C VAL A 62 -4.88 -1.51 -4.98
N GLU A 63 -4.21 -0.85 -4.05
CA GLU A 63 -4.82 -0.19 -2.90
C GLU A 63 -3.95 0.97 -2.42
N ILE A 64 -4.57 2.09 -2.03
CA ILE A 64 -3.88 3.23 -1.39
C ILE A 64 -4.79 3.83 -0.33
N GLY A 65 -4.23 4.11 0.85
CA GLY A 65 -4.99 4.69 1.96
C GLY A 65 -4.09 5.12 3.11
N PRO A 66 -4.69 5.60 4.21
CA PRO A 66 -3.96 5.81 5.47
C PRO A 66 -3.28 4.51 5.92
N VAL A 67 -2.08 4.61 6.46
CA VAL A 67 -1.30 3.43 6.85
C VAL A 67 -2.08 2.52 7.80
N ALA A 68 -2.74 3.10 8.80
CA ALA A 68 -3.54 2.33 9.76
C ALA A 68 -4.70 1.55 9.09
N ALA A 69 -5.41 2.17 8.13
CA ALA A 69 -6.49 1.52 7.40
C ALA A 69 -5.98 0.34 6.58
N VAL A 70 -4.91 0.54 5.80
CA VAL A 70 -4.35 -0.50 4.92
C VAL A 70 -3.72 -1.65 5.72
N LEU A 71 -3.03 -1.36 6.84
CA LEU A 71 -2.40 -2.40 7.66
C LEU A 71 -3.42 -3.26 8.44
N HIS A 72 -4.51 -2.65 8.95
CA HIS A 72 -5.44 -3.35 9.81
C HIS A 72 -6.74 -3.78 9.12
N SER A 73 -7.11 -3.13 8.02
CA SER A 73 -8.39 -3.30 7.34
C SER A 73 -8.23 -3.34 5.81
N ALA A 74 -7.18 -4.02 5.32
CA ALA A 74 -6.91 -4.18 3.91
C ALA A 74 -8.13 -4.69 3.13
N HIS A 75 -8.48 -4.01 2.05
CA HIS A 75 -9.63 -4.33 1.21
C HIS A 75 -9.24 -5.20 0.01
N HIS A 76 -8.13 -4.89 -0.67
CA HIS A 76 -7.68 -5.68 -1.81
C HIS A 76 -7.16 -7.06 -1.35
N PRO A 77 -7.58 -8.18 -1.97
CA PRO A 77 -7.15 -9.52 -1.55
C PRO A 77 -5.63 -9.75 -1.51
N TYR A 78 -4.89 -9.08 -2.39
CA TYR A 78 -3.42 -9.11 -2.36
C TYR A 78 -2.88 -8.40 -1.12
N THR A 79 -3.37 -7.19 -0.82
CA THR A 79 -2.97 -6.43 0.38
C THR A 79 -3.27 -7.22 1.65
N ALA A 80 -4.48 -7.79 1.74
CA ALA A 80 -4.87 -8.63 2.86
C ALA A 80 -3.94 -9.87 3.01
N GLY A 81 -3.56 -10.47 1.89
CA GLY A 81 -2.58 -11.55 1.86
C GLY A 81 -1.20 -11.12 2.38
N LEU A 82 -0.70 -9.95 1.95
CA LEU A 82 0.57 -9.38 2.43
C LEU A 82 0.52 -9.11 3.94
N MET A 83 -0.55 -8.47 4.42
CA MET A 83 -0.71 -8.19 5.86
C MET A 83 -0.77 -9.48 6.68
N GLY A 84 -1.37 -10.54 6.14
CA GLY A 84 -1.41 -11.85 6.77
C GLY A 84 -0.04 -12.54 6.90
N LEU A 85 0.96 -12.12 6.12
CA LEU A 85 2.34 -12.64 6.21
C LEU A 85 3.15 -12.00 7.35
N ILE A 86 2.71 -10.84 7.87
CA ILE A 86 3.41 -10.15 8.95
C ILE A 86 3.20 -10.95 10.25
N PRO A 87 4.27 -11.49 10.88
CA PRO A 87 4.14 -12.23 12.12
C PRO A 87 3.58 -11.31 13.21
N SER A 88 2.38 -11.59 13.71
CA SER A 88 1.93 -10.95 14.94
C SER A 88 2.65 -11.58 16.13
N LEU A 89 3.31 -10.78 16.95
CA LEU A 89 4.01 -11.23 18.16
C LEU A 89 3.10 -12.00 19.14
N SER A 90 1.77 -11.89 18.96
CA SER A 90 0.77 -12.51 19.83
C SER A 90 0.23 -13.85 19.33
N ARG A 91 0.56 -14.30 18.11
CA ARG A 91 0.05 -15.55 17.55
C ARG A 91 1.19 -16.45 17.11
N ARG A 92 1.36 -17.58 17.81
CA ARG A 92 2.18 -18.69 17.34
C ARG A 92 1.46 -19.38 16.18
N VAL A 93 1.84 -19.04 14.94
CA VAL A 93 1.23 -19.65 13.74
C VAL A 93 2.11 -20.81 13.31
N GLU A 94 1.58 -22.02 13.32
CA GLU A 94 2.31 -23.25 12.89
C GLU A 94 2.69 -23.24 11.40
N ARG A 95 1.96 -22.48 10.58
CA ARG A 95 2.29 -22.21 9.16
C ARG A 95 2.05 -20.76 8.84
N LEU A 96 3.07 -20.09 8.32
CA LEU A 96 2.90 -18.75 7.74
C LEU A 96 1.94 -18.86 6.55
N PRO A 97 0.88 -18.06 6.49
CA PRO A 97 0.05 -17.98 5.30
C PRO A 97 0.92 -17.57 4.11
N GLN A 98 0.68 -18.16 2.94
CA GLN A 98 1.41 -17.83 1.72
C GLN A 98 0.42 -17.37 0.66
N ILE A 99 0.79 -16.37 -0.12
CA ILE A 99 0.06 -16.03 -1.33
C ILE A 99 0.45 -17.05 -2.39
N SER A 100 -0.44 -17.99 -2.67
CA SER A 100 -0.21 -19.09 -3.62
C SER A 100 0.12 -18.57 -5.03
N GLY A 101 0.88 -19.37 -5.78
CA GLY A 101 1.27 -19.10 -7.17
C GLY A 101 2.43 -18.11 -7.29
N ASN A 102 2.90 -17.93 -8.52
CA ASN A 102 4.03 -17.08 -8.84
C ASN A 102 3.58 -15.70 -9.32
N MET A 103 4.42 -14.69 -9.07
CA MET A 103 4.22 -13.37 -9.66
C MET A 103 4.40 -13.45 -11.19
N PRO A 104 3.55 -12.81 -12.00
CA PRO A 104 3.74 -12.78 -13.44
C PRO A 104 5.06 -12.10 -13.79
N ARG A 105 5.72 -12.60 -14.83
CA ARG A 105 6.97 -11.99 -15.33
C ARG A 105 6.67 -10.64 -15.97
N PRO A 106 7.64 -9.71 -15.97
CA PRO A 106 7.52 -8.48 -16.73
C PRO A 106 7.21 -8.79 -18.22
N GLY A 107 6.14 -8.18 -18.75
CA GLY A 107 5.67 -8.44 -20.11
C GLY A 107 4.66 -9.58 -20.26
N GLU A 108 4.49 -10.45 -19.27
CA GLU A 108 3.51 -11.56 -19.26
C GLU A 108 2.32 -11.25 -18.34
N TRP A 109 1.78 -10.04 -18.45
CA TRP A 109 0.67 -9.62 -17.59
C TRP A 109 -0.62 -10.36 -17.94
N PRO A 110 -1.29 -11.00 -16.98
CA PRO A 110 -2.60 -11.59 -17.22
C PRO A 110 -3.60 -10.52 -17.68
N GLY A 111 -4.55 -10.90 -18.54
CA GLY A 111 -5.67 -10.04 -18.89
C GLY A 111 -6.51 -9.67 -17.67
N GLY A 112 -7.22 -8.54 -17.72
CA GLY A 112 -8.06 -8.08 -16.62
C GLY A 112 -7.27 -7.70 -15.36
N CYS A 113 -7.72 -8.14 -14.19
CA CYS A 113 -7.03 -7.93 -12.92
C CYS A 113 -5.73 -8.74 -12.87
N SER A 114 -4.58 -8.11 -12.78
CA SER A 114 -3.27 -8.80 -12.78
C SER A 114 -3.12 -9.81 -11.63
N PHE A 115 -3.87 -9.66 -10.55
CA PHE A 115 -3.83 -10.57 -9.40
C PHE A 115 -4.78 -11.77 -9.53
N HIS A 116 -5.69 -11.79 -10.53
CA HIS A 116 -6.75 -12.80 -10.61
C HIS A 116 -6.25 -14.27 -10.57
N PRO A 117 -5.09 -14.65 -11.18
CA PRO A 117 -4.63 -16.05 -11.16
C PRO A 117 -4.26 -16.54 -9.75
N ARG A 118 -4.02 -15.62 -8.83
CA ARG A 118 -3.62 -15.90 -7.45
C ARG A 118 -4.67 -15.48 -6.42
N CYS A 119 -5.77 -14.89 -6.88
CA CYS A 119 -6.80 -14.35 -6.02
C CYS A 119 -7.79 -15.44 -5.60
N PRO A 120 -7.93 -15.73 -4.29
CA PRO A 120 -8.89 -16.74 -3.83
C PRO A 120 -10.36 -16.29 -4.02
N LYS A 121 -10.57 -15.01 -4.35
CA LYS A 121 -11.89 -14.40 -4.58
C LYS A 121 -12.10 -13.99 -6.04
N ALA A 122 -11.31 -14.54 -6.98
CA ALA A 122 -11.44 -14.20 -8.39
C ALA A 122 -12.78 -14.68 -8.95
N GLY A 123 -13.42 -13.81 -9.70
CA GLY A 123 -14.64 -14.12 -10.48
C GLY A 123 -14.42 -13.93 -11.98
N PRO A 124 -15.43 -14.28 -12.82
CA PRO A 124 -15.30 -14.21 -14.29
C PRO A 124 -14.87 -12.82 -14.80
N ARG A 125 -15.38 -11.76 -14.21
CA ARG A 125 -15.03 -10.39 -14.58
C ARG A 125 -13.55 -10.08 -14.37
N CYS A 126 -12.92 -10.68 -13.36
CA CYS A 126 -11.51 -10.46 -13.05
C CYS A 126 -10.56 -10.94 -14.15
N THR A 127 -10.97 -11.88 -15.01
CA THR A 127 -10.15 -12.38 -16.11
C THR A 127 -10.19 -11.51 -17.37
N ILE A 128 -11.21 -10.65 -17.47
CA ILE A 128 -11.52 -9.91 -18.72
C ILE A 128 -11.25 -8.41 -18.54
N GLU A 129 -11.61 -7.85 -17.37
CA GLU A 129 -11.66 -6.43 -17.14
C GLU A 129 -10.66 -5.99 -16.07
N VAL A 130 -9.93 -4.90 -16.34
CA VAL A 130 -9.07 -4.26 -15.36
C VAL A 130 -9.94 -3.49 -14.37
N PRO A 131 -9.87 -3.76 -13.06
CA PRO A 131 -10.68 -3.04 -12.10
C PRO A 131 -10.26 -1.57 -12.03
N ALA A 132 -11.23 -0.66 -12.15
CA ALA A 132 -11.03 0.74 -11.86
C ALA A 132 -10.87 0.96 -10.34
N PRO A 133 -10.06 1.93 -9.90
CA PRO A 133 -10.00 2.30 -8.49
C PRO A 133 -11.32 2.95 -8.05
N VAL A 134 -11.82 2.49 -6.91
CA VAL A 134 -13.04 3.00 -6.26
C VAL A 134 -12.75 3.35 -4.81
N ALA A 135 -13.46 4.35 -4.27
CA ALA A 135 -13.37 4.69 -2.86
C ALA A 135 -14.06 3.61 -2.01
N VAL A 136 -13.35 3.10 -1.02
CA VAL A 136 -13.85 2.14 -0.03
C VAL A 136 -13.36 2.60 1.35
N SER A 137 -14.25 3.11 2.18
CA SER A 137 -13.88 3.77 3.44
C SER A 137 -12.86 4.90 3.19
N ASP A 138 -11.72 4.85 3.86
CA ASP A 138 -10.63 5.83 3.74
C ASP A 138 -9.59 5.46 2.67
N SER A 139 -9.83 4.39 1.90
CA SER A 139 -8.90 3.86 0.91
C SER A 139 -9.46 3.93 -0.51
N MET A 140 -8.57 3.96 -1.50
CA MET A 140 -8.87 3.71 -2.90
C MET A 140 -8.45 2.28 -3.24
N VAL A 141 -9.34 1.50 -3.85
CA VAL A 141 -9.12 0.07 -4.09
C VAL A 141 -9.46 -0.30 -5.53
N ALA A 142 -8.53 -0.90 -6.24
CA ALA A 142 -8.73 -1.40 -7.60
C ALA A 142 -9.12 -2.90 -7.56
N CYS A 143 -10.38 -3.18 -7.23
CA CYS A 143 -10.88 -4.56 -7.09
C CYS A 143 -12.37 -4.66 -7.45
N HIS A 144 -12.73 -5.67 -8.26
CA HIS A 144 -14.12 -5.91 -8.66
C HIS A 144 -15.07 -6.31 -7.50
N LEU A 145 -14.54 -6.72 -6.37
CA LEU A 145 -15.34 -6.97 -5.16
C LEU A 145 -16.04 -5.70 -4.65
N PHE A 146 -15.55 -4.52 -5.02
CA PHE A 146 -16.04 -3.22 -4.58
C PHE A 146 -16.63 -2.38 -5.72
N SER A 147 -16.92 -2.97 -6.88
CA SER A 147 -17.39 -2.27 -8.10
C SER A 147 -18.73 -1.51 -7.94
N GLY A 148 -19.40 -1.60 -6.80
CA GLY A 148 -20.59 -0.81 -6.47
C GLY A 148 -20.30 0.50 -5.74
N GLY A 149 -19.04 0.78 -5.39
CA GLY A 149 -18.61 2.04 -4.78
C GLY A 149 -18.56 3.19 -5.77
N THR A 150 -18.46 4.42 -5.26
CA THR A 150 -18.32 5.63 -6.09
C THR A 150 -16.99 5.57 -6.83
N SER A 151 -17.04 5.52 -8.17
CA SER A 151 -15.83 5.60 -9.01
C SER A 151 -15.21 6.99 -8.85
N VAL A 152 -13.97 7.07 -8.41
CA VAL A 152 -13.22 8.33 -8.31
C VAL A 152 -12.39 8.48 -9.56
N VAL A 153 -12.69 9.51 -10.37
CA VAL A 153 -11.88 9.86 -11.54
C VAL A 153 -10.53 10.40 -11.06
N SER A 154 -9.49 10.09 -11.82
CA SER A 154 -8.12 10.56 -11.58
C SER A 154 -8.09 12.10 -11.48
N GLY A 155 -8.07 12.62 -10.28
CA GLY A 155 -8.11 14.09 -10.01
C GLY A 155 -8.43 14.41 -8.55
N ASP A 156 -9.15 13.55 -7.85
CA ASP A 156 -9.59 13.80 -6.48
C ASP A 156 -8.63 13.21 -5.42
N LEU A 157 -7.33 13.32 -5.64
CA LEU A 157 -6.38 13.16 -4.55
C LEU A 157 -6.54 14.35 -3.61
N PRO A 158 -6.80 14.14 -2.31
CA PRO A 158 -6.96 15.23 -1.36
C PRO A 158 -5.71 16.13 -1.40
N THR A 159 -5.91 17.39 -1.76
CA THR A 159 -4.88 18.41 -1.76
C THR A 159 -4.45 18.73 -0.33
N LYS A 160 -3.25 19.30 -0.19
CA LYS A 160 -2.60 19.64 1.09
C LYS A 160 -3.49 20.43 2.09
N GLU A 161 -4.50 21.15 1.60
CA GLU A 161 -5.42 21.95 2.42
C GLU A 161 -6.44 21.13 3.22
N ALA A 162 -6.84 19.96 2.72
CA ALA A 162 -7.79 19.09 3.42
C ALA A 162 -7.18 18.35 4.63
N ILE A 163 -5.85 18.33 4.75
CA ILE A 163 -5.13 17.64 5.84
C ILE A 163 -4.91 18.55 7.04
N SER A 164 -4.80 19.88 6.81
CA SER A 164 -4.49 20.86 7.87
C SER A 164 -5.64 21.14 8.82
N THR A 165 -6.89 20.88 8.45
CA THR A 165 -8.08 21.24 9.26
C THR A 165 -8.47 20.23 10.32
N ARG A 166 -7.81 19.07 10.41
CA ARG A 166 -8.11 18.04 11.40
C ARG A 166 -7.23 18.05 12.66
N GLU A 167 -6.15 18.84 12.68
CA GLU A 167 -5.24 18.90 13.85
C GLU A 167 -5.59 19.97 14.91
N THR A 168 -6.65 20.74 14.71
CA THR A 168 -7.04 21.79 15.69
C THR A 168 -8.29 21.47 16.50
N ALA A 169 -8.76 20.21 16.51
CA ALA A 169 -9.91 19.78 17.28
C ALA A 169 -9.58 18.53 18.15
N SER A 170 -8.65 18.72 19.10
CA SER A 170 -8.50 17.86 20.31
C SER A 170 -7.69 18.59 21.35
#